data_c79dd3358f8439034b32ee5c7dc39c7c
#
_entry.id   c79dd3358f8439034b32ee5c7dc39c7c
#
_cell.length_a   1.000
_cell.length_b   1.000
_cell.length_c   1.000
_cell.angle_alpha   90.00
_cell.angle_beta   90.00
_cell.angle_gamma   90.00
#
_symmetry.space_group_name_H-M   'P 1'
#
loop_
_entity.id
_entity.type
_entity.pdbx_description
1 polymer ?
#
loop_
_entity_poly.entity_id
_entity_poly.type
_entity_poly.pdbx_seq_one_letter_code
_entity_poly.pdbx_strand_id
1 'polypeptide(L)'
;LNIDPEKIKECLTPKTKAIIAVDFSGQPVNLDAIGKIAKDNNLILIEDSAHALGATYKNRLVGSIADMTTFSLHPVKHITTGEGGLVVTNDSKLAERLRRFRNHGINRDHHQRQKQGTWTYDMEELGYNYRLTELNSVLGISQLQKLPKLLERRRRIVVRYNEAFSNIKQLTPPAEFPDSKSSWHLYVIKLNLESLTKDRDEIFQALRAQN
;
A
#
# COMPACT_ATOMS: atom_id res chain seq x y z
N LEU A 1 -3.72 10.84 -9.32
CA LEU A 1 -4.83 10.22 -8.58
C LEU A 1 -4.52 10.07 -7.07
N ASN A 2 -3.27 10.30 -6.66
CA ASN A 2 -2.91 10.36 -5.24
C ASN A 2 -3.44 11.65 -4.61
N ILE A 3 -3.49 11.67 -3.28
CA ILE A 3 -3.89 12.86 -2.51
C ILE A 3 -3.00 14.06 -2.84
N ASP A 4 -3.61 15.24 -2.97
CA ASP A 4 -2.90 16.51 -3.13
C ASP A 4 -2.51 17.06 -1.76
N PRO A 5 -1.20 17.20 -1.45
CA PRO A 5 -0.75 17.70 -0.15
C PRO A 5 -1.30 19.09 0.20
N GLU A 6 -1.48 19.97 -0.79
CA GLU A 6 -1.99 21.31 -0.52
C GLU A 6 -3.45 21.29 -0.07
N LYS A 7 -4.24 20.32 -0.53
CA LYS A 7 -5.63 20.12 -0.12
C LYS A 7 -5.78 19.53 1.28
N ILE A 8 -4.76 18.85 1.80
CA ILE A 8 -4.78 18.32 3.17
C ILE A 8 -4.97 19.45 4.18
N LYS A 9 -4.27 20.58 4.00
CA LYS A 9 -4.30 21.72 4.94
C LYS A 9 -5.71 22.29 5.10
N GLU A 10 -6.49 22.29 4.02
CA GLU A 10 -7.88 22.79 4.01
C GLU A 10 -8.83 21.88 4.82
N CYS A 11 -8.45 20.60 5.00
CA CYS A 11 -9.27 19.58 5.68
C CYS A 11 -8.90 19.40 7.16
N LEU A 12 -7.82 20.02 7.65
CA LEU A 12 -7.39 19.86 9.04
C LEU A 12 -8.35 20.56 10.00
N THR A 13 -8.63 19.88 11.10
CA THR A 13 -9.44 20.41 12.20
C THR A 13 -8.78 20.07 13.55
N PRO A 14 -9.18 20.69 14.67
CA PRO A 14 -8.70 20.30 16.01
C PRO A 14 -9.00 18.83 16.39
N LYS A 15 -9.90 18.17 15.67
CA LYS A 15 -10.25 16.75 15.87
C LYS A 15 -9.38 15.80 15.03
N THR A 16 -8.63 16.31 14.04
CA THR A 16 -7.76 15.49 13.19
C THR A 16 -6.66 14.87 14.06
N LYS A 17 -6.43 13.56 13.90
CA LYS A 17 -5.43 12.78 14.66
C LYS A 17 -4.40 12.12 13.76
N ALA A 18 -4.77 11.81 12.52
CA ALA A 18 -3.89 11.15 11.58
C ALA A 18 -4.22 11.55 10.14
N ILE A 19 -3.24 11.35 9.25
CA ILE A 19 -3.41 11.41 7.81
C ILE A 19 -3.21 9.99 7.29
N ILE A 20 -4.19 9.48 6.53
CA ILE A 20 -4.06 8.21 5.81
C ILE A 20 -3.84 8.56 4.34
N ALA A 21 -2.64 8.29 3.85
CA ALA A 21 -2.24 8.57 2.47
C ALA A 21 -2.17 7.27 1.67
N VAL A 22 -2.93 7.19 0.56
CA VAL A 22 -3.01 5.99 -0.26
C VAL A 22 -2.05 6.09 -1.45
N ASP A 23 -1.15 5.13 -1.58
CA ASP A 23 -0.25 4.93 -2.74
C ASP A 23 -1.01 4.29 -3.90
N PHE A 24 -1.92 5.05 -4.48
CA PHE A 24 -2.85 4.51 -5.47
C PHE A 24 -2.13 3.95 -6.70
N SER A 25 -2.59 2.80 -7.18
CA SER A 25 -2.04 2.07 -8.34
C SER A 25 -0.59 1.60 -8.19
N GLY A 26 0.03 1.81 -7.03
CA GLY A 26 1.44 1.48 -6.78
C GLY A 26 2.38 2.68 -6.89
N GLN A 27 1.83 3.88 -7.13
CA GLN A 27 2.58 5.14 -7.16
C GLN A 27 2.63 5.74 -5.77
N PRO A 28 3.82 5.87 -5.15
CA PRO A 28 3.96 6.52 -3.85
C PRO A 28 3.42 7.96 -3.86
N VAL A 29 2.80 8.37 -2.75
CA VAL A 29 2.42 9.75 -2.52
C VAL A 29 3.65 10.64 -2.32
N ASN A 30 3.47 11.96 -2.30
CA ASN A 30 4.53 12.89 -1.90
C ASN A 30 4.75 12.83 -0.38
N LEU A 31 5.54 11.83 0.06
CA LEU A 31 5.77 11.52 1.46
C LEU A 31 6.46 12.66 2.23
N ASP A 32 7.34 13.43 1.56
CA ASP A 32 8.00 14.57 2.23
C ASP A 32 7.01 15.68 2.54
N ALA A 33 6.17 16.06 1.58
CA ALA A 33 5.18 17.11 1.77
C ALA A 33 4.14 16.72 2.81
N ILE A 34 3.60 15.48 2.72
CA ILE A 34 2.59 14.98 3.65
C ILE A 34 3.19 14.76 5.03
N GLY A 35 4.40 14.20 5.12
CA GLY A 35 5.12 14.00 6.37
C GLY A 35 5.42 15.32 7.09
N LYS A 36 5.77 16.37 6.32
CA LYS A 36 5.93 17.72 6.90
C LYS A 36 4.61 18.23 7.47
N ILE A 37 3.50 18.11 6.75
CA ILE A 37 2.17 18.53 7.24
C ILE A 37 1.79 17.75 8.51
N ALA A 38 2.00 16.45 8.53
CA ALA A 38 1.72 15.61 9.69
C ALA A 38 2.54 16.06 10.91
N LYS A 39 3.85 16.25 10.73
CA LYS A 39 4.76 16.70 11.80
C LYS A 39 4.40 18.09 12.32
N ASP A 40 4.16 19.06 11.45
CA ASP A 40 3.84 20.45 11.82
C ASP A 40 2.51 20.55 12.60
N ASN A 41 1.61 19.56 12.44
CA ASN A 41 0.31 19.51 13.12
C ASN A 41 0.21 18.40 14.18
N ASN A 42 1.33 17.76 14.55
CA ASN A 42 1.37 16.67 15.52
C ASN A 42 0.39 15.53 15.21
N LEU A 43 0.34 15.15 13.93
CA LEU A 43 -0.50 14.07 13.40
C LEU A 43 0.33 12.84 13.09
N ILE A 44 -0.31 11.66 13.18
CA ILE A 44 0.28 10.38 12.72
C ILE A 44 0.12 10.26 11.20
N LEU A 45 1.18 9.89 10.51
CA LEU A 45 1.13 9.55 9.09
C LEU A 45 1.01 8.04 8.93
N ILE A 46 -0.11 7.60 8.35
CA ILE A 46 -0.35 6.21 7.95
C ILE A 46 -0.31 6.13 6.43
N GLU A 47 0.57 5.30 5.90
CA GLU A 47 0.70 5.06 4.46
C GLU A 47 -0.07 3.79 4.09
N ASP A 48 -1.15 3.93 3.33
CA ASP A 48 -1.86 2.77 2.77
C ASP A 48 -1.20 2.38 1.45
N SER A 49 -0.28 1.44 1.56
CA SER A 49 0.50 0.91 0.44
C SER A 49 0.00 -0.46 -0.03
N ALA A 50 -1.31 -0.72 0.13
CA ALA A 50 -1.92 -1.95 -0.36
C ALA A 50 -1.67 -2.20 -1.86
N HIS A 51 -1.32 -1.16 -2.62
CA HIS A 51 -0.97 -1.20 -4.05
C HIS A 51 0.53 -0.98 -4.32
N ALA A 52 1.37 -0.73 -3.31
CA ALA A 52 2.71 -0.20 -3.53
C ALA A 52 3.85 -1.05 -2.96
N LEU A 53 3.61 -2.34 -2.72
CA LEU A 53 4.66 -3.24 -2.26
C LEU A 53 5.83 -3.27 -3.26
N GLY A 54 7.03 -2.93 -2.78
CA GLY A 54 8.25 -2.85 -3.58
C GLY A 54 8.42 -1.57 -4.40
N ALA A 55 7.54 -0.58 -4.23
CA ALA A 55 7.75 0.77 -4.72
C ALA A 55 8.83 1.51 -3.92
N THR A 56 9.41 2.56 -4.49
CA THR A 56 10.38 3.43 -3.80
C THR A 56 10.03 4.91 -3.97
N TYR A 57 10.33 5.68 -2.94
CA TYR A 57 10.28 7.14 -2.93
C TYR A 57 11.65 7.67 -2.52
N LYS A 58 12.29 8.50 -3.37
CA LYS A 58 13.65 9.01 -3.17
C LYS A 58 14.66 7.92 -2.79
N ASN A 59 14.63 6.80 -3.53
CA ASN A 59 15.45 5.60 -3.31
C ASN A 59 15.24 4.89 -1.96
N ARG A 60 14.24 5.26 -1.17
CA ARG A 60 13.82 4.55 0.04
C ARG A 60 12.63 3.66 -0.29
N LEU A 61 12.61 2.45 0.26
CA LEU A 61 11.46 1.56 0.11
C LEU A 61 10.22 2.17 0.78
N VAL A 62 9.09 2.11 0.09
CA VAL A 62 7.77 2.33 0.70
C VAL A 62 7.63 1.39 1.89
N GLY A 63 7.09 1.89 3.00
CA GLY A 63 7.07 1.19 4.28
C GLY A 63 8.20 1.56 5.24
N SER A 64 9.17 2.38 4.82
CA SER A 64 10.29 2.81 5.68
C SER A 64 10.24 4.29 6.09
N ILE A 65 9.18 5.03 5.71
CA ILE A 65 9.15 6.50 5.81
C ILE A 65 8.07 6.98 6.77
N ALA A 66 6.83 6.52 6.61
CA ALA A 66 5.70 6.89 7.45
C ALA A 66 5.79 6.28 8.87
N ASP A 67 4.98 6.76 9.80
CA ASP A 67 4.91 6.19 11.15
C ASP A 67 4.44 4.74 11.12
N MET A 68 3.46 4.45 10.25
CA MET A 68 2.99 3.11 9.92
C MET A 68 2.71 3.00 8.43
N THR A 69 2.96 1.82 7.86
CA THR A 69 2.58 1.51 6.49
C THR A 69 1.86 0.16 6.44
N THR A 70 0.76 0.10 5.70
CA THR A 70 -0.02 -1.12 5.50
C THR A 70 0.19 -1.69 4.11
N PHE A 71 0.29 -3.01 4.01
CA PHE A 71 0.35 -3.75 2.73
C PHE A 71 -0.72 -4.83 2.69
N SER A 72 -1.30 -5.03 1.52
CA SER A 72 -2.24 -6.12 1.26
C SER A 72 -1.54 -7.32 0.62
N LEU A 73 -1.88 -8.51 1.09
CA LEU A 73 -1.45 -9.79 0.53
C LEU A 73 -2.63 -10.58 -0.07
N HIS A 74 -3.71 -9.88 -0.43
CA HIS A 74 -4.84 -10.44 -1.16
C HIS A 74 -4.39 -11.03 -2.52
N PRO A 75 -5.05 -12.05 -3.08
CA PRO A 75 -4.65 -12.73 -4.32
C PRO A 75 -4.37 -11.84 -5.53
N VAL A 76 -5.07 -10.72 -5.68
CA VAL A 76 -4.89 -9.80 -6.82
C VAL A 76 -3.66 -8.90 -6.70
N LYS A 77 -2.97 -8.87 -5.55
CA LYS A 77 -1.82 -7.99 -5.32
C LYS A 77 -0.54 -8.51 -5.99
N HIS A 78 0.57 -7.80 -5.79
CA HIS A 78 1.87 -8.17 -6.38
C HIS A 78 2.35 -9.54 -5.95
N ILE A 79 2.13 -9.88 -4.70
CA ILE A 79 2.32 -11.18 -4.09
C ILE A 79 1.12 -11.49 -3.19
N THR A 80 0.94 -12.74 -2.84
CA THR A 80 -0.20 -13.16 -2.05
C THR A 80 0.17 -14.16 -0.96
N THR A 81 -0.64 -14.18 0.09
CA THR A 81 -0.68 -15.25 1.10
C THR A 81 -2.00 -16.02 1.08
N GLY A 82 -2.75 -15.94 -0.06
CA GLY A 82 -4.15 -16.34 -0.13
C GLY A 82 -5.04 -15.20 0.37
N GLU A 83 -5.04 -14.94 1.65
CA GLU A 83 -5.52 -13.73 2.30
C GLU A 83 -4.46 -13.26 3.29
N GLY A 84 -4.38 -11.95 3.55
CA GLY A 84 -3.44 -11.42 4.53
C GLY A 84 -3.11 -9.95 4.33
N GLY A 85 -2.37 -9.42 5.30
CA GLY A 85 -1.85 -8.07 5.30
C GLY A 85 -0.67 -7.93 6.23
N LEU A 86 0.05 -6.85 6.06
CA LEU A 86 1.19 -6.48 6.90
C LEU A 86 1.02 -5.04 7.37
N VAL A 87 1.43 -4.78 8.59
CA VAL A 87 1.68 -3.42 9.08
C VAL A 87 3.16 -3.34 9.44
N VAL A 88 3.86 -2.37 8.89
CA VAL A 88 5.27 -2.14 9.19
C VAL A 88 5.47 -0.76 9.83
N THR A 89 6.45 -0.65 10.72
CA THR A 89 6.83 0.57 11.40
C THR A 89 8.27 0.51 11.87
N ASN A 90 8.92 1.66 11.98
CA ASN A 90 10.25 1.80 12.59
C ASN A 90 10.17 2.10 14.11
N ASP A 91 8.97 2.34 14.67
CA ASP A 91 8.75 2.53 16.09
C ASP A 91 8.55 1.17 16.80
N SER A 92 9.50 0.82 17.68
CA SER A 92 9.48 -0.45 18.41
C SER A 92 8.27 -0.57 19.37
N LYS A 93 7.84 0.54 20.00
CA LYS A 93 6.69 0.54 20.90
C LYS A 93 5.39 0.30 20.14
N LEU A 94 5.28 0.95 18.97
CA LEU A 94 4.15 0.75 18.08
C LEU A 94 4.12 -0.67 17.53
N ALA A 95 5.27 -1.22 17.13
CA ALA A 95 5.39 -2.61 16.67
C ALA A 95 4.97 -3.62 17.76
N GLU A 96 5.36 -3.40 19.01
CA GLU A 96 4.96 -4.24 20.15
C GLU A 96 3.44 -4.18 20.36
N ARG A 97 2.87 -2.97 20.37
CA ARG A 97 1.42 -2.78 20.53
C ARG A 97 0.63 -3.45 19.40
N LEU A 98 1.09 -3.32 18.14
CA LEU A 98 0.47 -3.99 16.99
C LEU A 98 0.51 -5.52 17.12
N ARG A 99 1.62 -6.10 17.59
CA ARG A 99 1.72 -7.55 17.83
C ARG A 99 0.75 -8.01 18.91
N ARG A 100 0.63 -7.25 20.00
CA ARG A 100 -0.32 -7.51 21.08
C ARG A 100 -1.77 -7.39 20.58
N PHE A 101 -2.09 -6.32 19.89
CA PHE A 101 -3.41 -6.04 19.35
C PHE A 101 -3.91 -7.11 18.37
N ARG A 102 -3.05 -7.61 17.47
CA ARG A 102 -3.39 -8.72 16.55
C ARG A 102 -3.58 -10.07 17.25
N ASN A 103 -3.14 -10.19 18.50
CA ASN A 103 -3.14 -11.42 19.29
C ASN A 103 -3.94 -11.27 20.58
N HIS A 104 -5.22 -10.92 20.47
CA HIS A 104 -6.18 -10.80 21.58
C HIS A 104 -5.84 -9.77 22.66
N GLY A 105 -4.90 -8.85 22.42
CA GLY A 105 -4.46 -7.89 23.44
C GLY A 105 -3.69 -8.49 24.60
N ILE A 106 -3.14 -9.71 24.44
CA ILE A 106 -2.40 -10.41 25.49
C ILE A 106 -0.93 -9.99 25.56
N ASN A 107 -0.39 -9.95 26.78
CA ASN A 107 0.96 -9.46 27.05
C ASN A 107 2.08 -10.48 26.76
N ARG A 108 1.77 -11.76 26.58
CA ARG A 108 2.73 -12.82 26.31
C ARG A 108 2.23 -13.76 25.22
N ASP A 109 2.98 -13.89 24.14
CA ASP A 109 2.69 -14.89 23.14
C ASP A 109 3.17 -16.29 23.54
N HIS A 110 2.87 -17.30 22.73
CA HIS A 110 3.22 -18.70 23.00
C HIS A 110 4.74 -18.89 23.18
N HIS A 111 5.56 -18.27 22.36
CA HIS A 111 7.02 -18.42 22.43
C HIS A 111 7.61 -17.78 23.67
N GLN A 112 7.09 -16.62 24.09
CA GLN A 112 7.51 -15.97 25.35
C GLN A 112 7.16 -16.81 26.57
N ARG A 113 5.96 -17.39 26.60
CA ARG A 113 5.53 -18.29 27.67
C ARG A 113 6.39 -19.55 27.75
N GLN A 114 6.67 -20.16 26.61
CA GLN A 114 7.52 -21.34 26.53
C GLN A 114 8.93 -21.09 27.06
N LYS A 115 9.55 -19.95 26.66
CA LYS A 115 10.88 -19.56 27.17
C LYS A 115 10.89 -19.27 28.67
N GLN A 116 9.82 -18.75 29.24
CA GLN A 116 9.71 -18.40 30.66
C GLN A 116 9.20 -19.54 31.51
N GLY A 117 8.85 -20.69 30.92
CA GLY A 117 8.30 -21.83 31.64
C GLY A 117 6.96 -21.56 32.32
N THR A 118 6.16 -20.63 31.78
CA THR A 118 4.86 -20.24 32.33
C THR A 118 3.72 -20.49 31.32
N TRP A 119 2.53 -20.77 31.85
CA TRP A 119 1.32 -20.91 31.05
C TRP A 119 0.42 -19.68 31.18
N THR A 120 0.70 -18.76 32.13
CA THR A 120 -0.12 -17.60 32.42
C THR A 120 0.11 -16.47 31.41
N TYR A 121 -0.95 -15.76 31.12
CA TYR A 121 -0.96 -14.52 30.34
C TYR A 121 -2.15 -13.67 30.76
N ASP A 122 -2.04 -12.34 30.57
CA ASP A 122 -3.10 -11.40 30.88
C ASP A 122 -3.49 -10.65 29.61
N MET A 123 -4.76 -10.32 29.49
CA MET A 123 -5.27 -9.41 28.47
C MET A 123 -5.15 -7.97 28.99
N GLU A 124 -4.27 -7.19 28.37
CA GLU A 124 -4.00 -5.79 28.77
C GLU A 124 -4.89 -4.79 28.03
N GLU A 125 -5.36 -5.14 26.83
CA GLU A 125 -6.26 -4.33 26.03
C GLU A 125 -7.17 -5.24 25.17
N LEU A 126 -8.29 -4.70 24.69
CA LEU A 126 -9.15 -5.42 23.77
C LEU A 126 -8.42 -5.55 22.43
N GLY A 127 -8.12 -6.78 22.01
CA GLY A 127 -7.45 -7.09 20.77
C GLY A 127 -8.27 -8.02 19.88
N TYR A 128 -7.66 -8.39 18.74
CA TYR A 128 -8.29 -9.23 17.73
C TYR A 128 -7.50 -10.52 17.50
N ASN A 129 -8.12 -11.47 16.83
CA ASN A 129 -7.43 -12.64 16.30
C ASN A 129 -7.06 -12.40 14.83
N TYR A 130 -6.03 -11.59 14.61
CA TYR A 130 -5.52 -11.23 13.27
C TYR A 130 -4.16 -11.88 12.97
N ARG A 131 -3.93 -13.07 13.52
CA ARG A 131 -2.72 -13.84 13.24
C ARG A 131 -2.76 -14.42 11.84
N LEU A 132 -1.69 -14.22 11.08
CA LEU A 132 -1.46 -14.96 9.84
C LEU A 132 -1.08 -16.41 10.20
N THR A 133 -1.61 -17.38 9.47
CA THR A 133 -1.25 -18.79 9.70
C THR A 133 0.15 -19.11 9.19
N GLU A 134 0.77 -20.18 9.70
CA GLU A 134 2.09 -20.65 9.22
C GLU A 134 2.06 -20.98 7.72
N LEU A 135 1.00 -21.61 7.24
CA LEU A 135 0.82 -21.93 5.82
C LEU A 135 0.83 -20.69 4.95
N ASN A 136 0.06 -19.66 5.34
CA ASN A 136 0.02 -18.38 4.64
C ASN A 136 1.38 -17.67 4.72
N SER A 137 2.07 -17.76 5.85
CA SER A 137 3.39 -17.15 6.06
C SER A 137 4.45 -17.78 5.16
N VAL A 138 4.49 -19.11 5.03
CA VAL A 138 5.40 -19.83 4.11
C VAL A 138 5.13 -19.44 2.66
N LEU A 139 3.86 -19.36 2.25
CA LEU A 139 3.49 -18.88 0.93
C LEU A 139 4.02 -17.45 0.72
N GLY A 140 3.81 -16.55 1.70
CA GLY A 140 4.27 -15.16 1.63
C GLY A 140 5.79 -15.05 1.46
N ILE A 141 6.58 -15.83 2.21
CA ILE A 141 8.04 -15.88 2.06
C ILE A 141 8.44 -16.30 0.64
N SER A 142 7.84 -17.38 0.14
CA SER A 142 8.11 -17.86 -1.23
C SER A 142 7.74 -16.83 -2.30
N GLN A 143 6.62 -16.13 -2.12
CA GLN A 143 6.17 -15.08 -3.05
C GLN A 143 7.07 -13.83 -2.98
N LEU A 144 7.50 -13.44 -1.78
CA LEU A 144 8.37 -12.27 -1.59
C LEU A 144 9.71 -12.43 -2.32
N GLN A 145 10.27 -13.63 -2.38
CA GLN A 145 11.48 -13.92 -3.15
C GLN A 145 11.31 -13.67 -4.65
N LYS A 146 10.09 -13.78 -5.17
CA LYS A 146 9.77 -13.55 -6.59
C LYS A 146 9.47 -12.09 -6.91
N LEU A 147 9.20 -11.26 -5.89
CA LEU A 147 8.73 -9.88 -6.06
C LEU A 147 9.62 -9.05 -7.01
N PRO A 148 10.96 -9.05 -6.92
CA PRO A 148 11.81 -8.26 -7.82
C PRO A 148 11.56 -8.58 -9.30
N LYS A 149 11.47 -9.87 -9.65
CA LYS A 149 11.19 -10.34 -11.01
C LYS A 149 9.79 -9.95 -11.49
N LEU A 150 8.80 -10.01 -10.60
CA LEU A 150 7.42 -9.62 -10.91
C LEU A 150 7.32 -8.11 -11.18
N LEU A 151 7.99 -7.28 -10.37
CA LEU A 151 8.03 -5.83 -10.56
C LEU A 151 8.75 -5.45 -11.87
N GLU A 152 9.86 -6.10 -12.19
CA GLU A 152 10.55 -5.88 -13.46
C GLU A 152 9.65 -6.19 -14.66
N ARG A 153 8.92 -7.31 -14.61
CA ARG A 153 7.99 -7.67 -15.69
C ARG A 153 6.88 -6.63 -15.84
N ARG A 154 6.32 -6.12 -14.75
CA ARG A 154 5.30 -5.05 -14.77
C ARG A 154 5.85 -3.79 -15.43
N ARG A 155 7.05 -3.36 -15.07
CA ARG A 155 7.71 -2.18 -15.69
C ARG A 155 7.90 -2.34 -17.19
N ARG A 156 8.29 -3.52 -17.66
CA ARG A 156 8.40 -3.81 -19.11
C ARG A 156 7.04 -3.70 -19.82
N ILE A 157 5.95 -4.16 -19.19
CA ILE A 157 4.60 -4.00 -19.73
C ILE A 157 4.21 -2.53 -19.79
N VAL A 158 4.51 -1.75 -18.74
CA VAL A 158 4.23 -0.31 -18.71
C VAL A 158 4.95 0.44 -19.84
N VAL A 159 6.23 0.13 -20.09
CA VAL A 159 6.96 0.73 -21.23
C VAL A 159 6.23 0.46 -22.53
N ARG A 160 5.82 -0.78 -22.79
CA ARG A 160 5.06 -1.14 -24.00
C ARG A 160 3.72 -0.40 -24.11
N TYR A 161 3.01 -0.24 -22.99
CA TYR A 161 1.75 0.52 -22.96
C TYR A 161 2.00 2.00 -23.23
N ASN A 162 3.03 2.61 -22.63
CA ASN A 162 3.38 4.00 -22.87
C ASN A 162 3.73 4.24 -24.34
N GLU A 163 4.49 3.35 -24.97
CA GLU A 163 4.79 3.41 -26.41
C GLU A 163 3.54 3.28 -27.26
N ALA A 164 2.69 2.27 -26.99
CA ALA A 164 1.47 2.04 -27.76
C ALA A 164 0.45 3.19 -27.65
N PHE A 165 0.38 3.85 -26.50
CA PHE A 165 -0.60 4.89 -26.21
C PHE A 165 -0.07 6.32 -26.45
N SER A 166 1.21 6.49 -26.76
CA SER A 166 1.87 7.80 -26.92
C SER A 166 1.19 8.73 -27.92
N ASN A 167 0.60 8.16 -28.98
CA ASN A 167 -0.03 8.92 -30.08
C ASN A 167 -1.56 8.96 -30.00
N ILE A 168 -2.17 8.41 -28.96
CA ILE A 168 -3.63 8.40 -28.80
C ILE A 168 -4.07 9.61 -27.97
N LYS A 169 -4.51 10.68 -28.66
CA LYS A 169 -4.89 11.97 -28.03
C LYS A 169 -6.11 11.85 -27.10
N GLN A 170 -6.92 10.81 -27.28
CA GLN A 170 -8.15 10.59 -26.51
C GLN A 170 -7.90 9.97 -25.11
N LEU A 171 -6.68 9.59 -24.82
CA LEU A 171 -6.32 9.06 -23.50
C LEU A 171 -5.01 9.65 -22.98
N THR A 172 -4.90 9.69 -21.66
CA THR A 172 -3.68 10.09 -20.95
C THR A 172 -3.17 8.90 -20.15
N PRO A 173 -1.97 8.38 -20.47
CA PRO A 173 -1.31 7.36 -19.66
C PRO A 173 -1.02 7.85 -18.23
N PRO A 174 -0.86 6.94 -17.27
CA PRO A 174 -0.41 7.32 -15.92
C PRO A 174 1.02 7.84 -15.95
N ALA A 175 1.28 8.91 -15.22
CA ALA A 175 2.63 9.45 -15.03
C ALA A 175 3.27 8.86 -13.75
N GLU A 176 4.57 8.60 -13.81
CA GLU A 176 5.40 8.29 -12.67
C GLU A 176 6.09 9.56 -12.17
N PHE A 177 6.09 9.81 -10.86
CA PHE A 177 6.75 11.00 -10.31
C PHE A 177 8.27 10.86 -10.38
N PRO A 178 9.03 11.94 -10.64
CA PRO A 178 10.48 11.88 -10.87
C PRO A 178 11.27 11.20 -9.74
N ASP A 179 10.86 11.41 -8.49
CA ASP A 179 11.55 10.89 -7.32
C ASP A 179 11.03 9.52 -6.84
N SER A 180 10.21 8.85 -7.64
CA SER A 180 9.59 7.59 -7.24
C SER A 180 9.75 6.51 -8.29
N LYS A 181 9.69 5.25 -7.86
CA LYS A 181 9.53 4.08 -8.73
C LYS A 181 8.28 3.35 -8.32
N SER A 182 7.26 3.44 -9.15
CA SER A 182 5.99 2.75 -8.93
C SER A 182 6.14 1.23 -8.97
N SER A 183 5.36 0.53 -8.18
CA SER A 183 5.23 -0.93 -8.29
C SER A 183 4.22 -1.36 -9.35
N TRP A 184 3.48 -0.42 -9.94
CA TRP A 184 2.58 -0.64 -11.06
C TRP A 184 1.56 -1.75 -10.80
N HIS A 185 0.83 -1.62 -9.67
CA HIS A 185 -0.26 -2.55 -9.38
C HIS A 185 -1.34 -2.49 -10.46
N LEU A 186 -1.73 -1.27 -10.83
CA LEU A 186 -2.67 -0.97 -11.90
C LEU A 186 -2.02 0.00 -12.90
N TYR A 187 -2.43 -0.09 -14.16
CA TYR A 187 -2.12 0.89 -15.19
C TYR A 187 -3.41 1.65 -15.52
N VAL A 188 -3.62 2.79 -14.85
CA VAL A 188 -4.88 3.55 -14.92
C VAL A 188 -4.76 4.65 -15.95
N ILE A 189 -5.47 4.51 -17.07
CA ILE A 189 -5.59 5.55 -18.10
C ILE A 189 -6.72 6.52 -17.75
N LYS A 190 -6.59 7.77 -18.19
CA LYS A 190 -7.65 8.75 -18.18
C LYS A 190 -8.17 8.94 -19.59
N LEU A 191 -9.48 8.86 -19.77
CA LEU A 191 -10.13 9.13 -21.05
C LEU A 191 -10.49 10.63 -21.16
N ASN A 192 -10.18 11.24 -22.28
CA ASN A 192 -10.66 12.58 -22.62
C ASN A 192 -12.05 12.45 -23.27
N LEU A 193 -13.09 12.43 -22.42
CA LEU A 193 -14.46 12.16 -22.83
C LEU A 193 -14.99 13.20 -23.84
N GLU A 194 -14.50 14.44 -23.79
CA GLU A 194 -14.89 15.50 -24.75
C GLU A 194 -14.44 15.20 -26.18
N SER A 195 -13.40 14.39 -26.35
CA SER A 195 -12.86 13.99 -27.65
C SER A 195 -13.34 12.62 -28.12
N LEU A 196 -14.28 12.01 -27.40
CA LEU A 196 -14.81 10.69 -27.70
C LEU A 196 -16.27 10.75 -28.12
N THR A 197 -16.67 9.85 -29.01
CA THR A 197 -18.07 9.70 -29.46
C THR A 197 -18.84 8.70 -28.59
N LYS A 198 -18.15 7.97 -27.70
CA LYS A 198 -18.67 6.95 -26.81
C LYS A 198 -18.35 7.28 -25.39
N ASP A 199 -19.22 6.93 -24.49
CA ASP A 199 -18.97 7.05 -23.05
C ASP A 199 -18.02 5.95 -22.52
N ARG A 200 -17.67 6.07 -21.25
CA ARG A 200 -16.75 5.11 -20.59
C ARG A 200 -17.27 3.68 -20.62
N ASP A 201 -18.56 3.49 -20.41
CA ASP A 201 -19.17 2.16 -20.28
C ASP A 201 -19.27 1.48 -21.65
N GLU A 202 -19.58 2.23 -22.72
CA GLU A 202 -19.53 1.74 -24.09
C GLU A 202 -18.12 1.33 -24.51
N ILE A 203 -17.10 2.13 -24.14
CA ILE A 203 -15.68 1.79 -24.38
C ILE A 203 -15.30 0.51 -23.63
N PHE A 204 -15.69 0.41 -22.36
CA PHE A 204 -15.43 -0.79 -21.56
C PHE A 204 -16.04 -2.04 -22.21
N GLN A 205 -17.30 -1.97 -22.64
CA GLN A 205 -17.96 -3.12 -23.29
C GLN A 205 -17.31 -3.47 -24.63
N ALA A 206 -16.92 -2.44 -25.43
CA ALA A 206 -16.22 -2.67 -26.68
C ALA A 206 -14.86 -3.36 -26.48
N LEU A 207 -14.09 -2.95 -25.49
CA LEU A 207 -12.82 -3.61 -25.15
C LEU A 207 -13.04 -5.05 -24.67
N ARG A 208 -14.04 -5.25 -23.81
CA ARG A 208 -14.39 -6.58 -23.30
C ARG A 208 -14.84 -7.54 -24.39
N ALA A 209 -15.48 -7.03 -25.45
CA ALA A 209 -15.91 -7.85 -26.59
C ALA A 209 -14.76 -8.31 -27.49
N GLN A 210 -13.56 -7.77 -27.32
CA GLN A 210 -12.35 -8.15 -28.10
C GLN A 210 -11.50 -9.24 -27.41
N ASN A 211 -11.87 -9.72 -26.19
CA ASN A 211 -11.16 -10.76 -25.44
C ASN A 211 -11.99 -12.01 -25.30
#